data_78604c9d2b36799312507643239231fe
#
_entry.id   78604c9d2b36799312507643239231fe
#
_cell.length_a   1.000
_cell.length_b   1.000
_cell.length_c   1.000
_cell.angle_alpha   90.00
_cell.angle_beta   90.00
_cell.angle_gamma   90.00
#
_symmetry.space_group_name_H-M   'P 1'
#
loop_
_entity.id
_entity.type
_entity.pdbx_description
1 polymer ?
#
loop_
_entity_poly.entity_id
_entity_poly.type
_entity_poly.pdbx_seq_one_letter_code
_entity_poly.pdbx_strand_id
1 'polypeptide(L)'
;AHNKAWQRIEDSLVAMTTERTSAILDEPIFSETDWSAQIVSDATIDDLDEVAIAKARMMFKKVHSRIPEAEVNAWTVETFLSKCGIMKNGGITRAAIILLGKYESAFKLRPAVVQVTWTRRDEKQDVVDYEHFTVPFILTVDEILSKIENLTMREMPGGTLFPDTMKQYDDYTIREALHNCIAHQDYTMQQRINFVENPTYLYYSNAGSFIPGTLENALTNEEPQAYFRNECLCRAMVDFNMIDTVSRGIKKMFNEQWR
;
A
#
# COMPACT_ATOMS: atom_id res chain seq x y z
N ALA A 1 17.67 26.24 34.35
CA ALA A 1 16.20 26.16 34.24
C ALA A 1 15.86 24.87 33.49
N HIS A 2 15.22 23.91 34.18
CA HIS A 2 14.81 22.68 33.55
C HIS A 2 13.59 22.96 32.66
N ASN A 3 13.72 22.76 31.36
CA ASN A 3 12.60 22.79 30.43
C ASN A 3 11.68 21.60 30.75
N LYS A 4 10.63 21.82 31.53
CA LYS A 4 9.57 20.85 31.75
C LYS A 4 8.57 20.99 30.61
N ALA A 5 8.32 19.91 29.88
CA ALA A 5 7.22 19.83 28.93
C ALA A 5 5.90 19.58 29.68
N TRP A 6 4.81 20.17 29.22
CA TRP A 6 3.49 20.11 29.84
C TRP A 6 2.46 19.61 28.87
N GLN A 7 1.52 18.80 29.32
CA GLN A 7 0.37 18.34 28.55
C GLN A 7 -0.94 18.73 29.23
N ARG A 8 -1.98 18.95 28.47
CA ARG A 8 -3.31 19.16 28.98
C ARG A 8 -4.03 17.83 29.12
N ILE A 9 -4.52 17.52 30.32
CA ILE A 9 -5.37 16.36 30.58
C ILE A 9 -6.65 16.95 31.17
N GLU A 10 -7.75 16.81 30.48
CA GLU A 10 -9.02 17.47 30.76
C GLU A 10 -8.82 18.99 30.88
N ASP A 11 -9.11 19.58 32.02
CA ASP A 11 -8.93 21.03 32.28
C ASP A 11 -7.64 21.40 33.04
N SER A 12 -6.73 20.45 33.24
CA SER A 12 -5.52 20.64 34.01
C SER A 12 -4.25 20.53 33.18
N LEU A 13 -3.27 21.40 33.45
CA LEU A 13 -1.91 21.28 32.91
C LEU A 13 -1.09 20.38 33.84
N VAL A 14 -0.63 19.24 33.30
CA VAL A 14 0.17 18.25 34.02
C VAL A 14 1.55 18.16 33.37
N ALA A 15 2.61 18.05 34.16
CA ALA A 15 3.96 17.87 33.66
C ALA A 15 4.05 16.52 32.91
N MET A 16 4.61 16.53 31.72
CA MET A 16 4.87 15.28 30.95
C MET A 16 5.91 14.42 31.67
N THR A 17 5.69 13.12 31.67
CA THR A 17 6.73 12.16 32.06
C THR A 17 7.85 12.15 31.03
N THR A 18 9.04 11.72 31.44
CA THR A 18 10.19 11.57 30.52
C THR A 18 9.87 10.61 29.37
N GLU A 19 9.15 9.52 29.66
CA GLU A 19 8.71 8.53 28.67
C GLU A 19 7.75 9.14 27.65
N ARG A 20 6.79 9.97 28.10
CA ARG A 20 5.85 10.64 27.19
C ARG A 20 6.55 11.69 26.34
N THR A 21 7.50 12.42 26.93
CA THR A 21 8.31 13.41 26.21
C THR A 21 9.19 12.71 25.16
N SER A 22 9.85 11.59 25.52
CA SER A 22 10.61 10.78 24.55
C SER A 22 9.71 10.25 23.45
N ALA A 23 8.54 9.69 23.78
CA ALA A 23 7.61 9.18 22.79
C ALA A 23 7.17 10.26 21.77
N ILE A 24 6.97 11.50 22.21
CA ILE A 24 6.65 12.63 21.32
C ILE A 24 7.86 13.08 20.51
N LEU A 25 9.06 13.05 21.09
CA LEU A 25 10.30 13.39 20.37
C LEU A 25 10.71 12.30 19.39
N ASP A 26 10.36 11.05 19.67
CA ASP A 26 10.56 9.88 18.82
C ASP A 26 9.39 9.71 17.82
N GLU A 27 8.29 10.48 17.97
CA GLU A 27 7.29 10.58 16.90
C GLU A 27 8.02 11.09 15.66
N PRO A 28 7.99 10.32 14.54
CA PRO A 28 8.67 10.74 13.34
C PRO A 28 8.13 12.14 12.99
N ILE A 29 9.00 13.13 12.97
CA ILE A 29 8.70 14.41 12.32
C ILE A 29 8.42 14.02 10.89
N PHE A 30 7.14 13.97 10.53
CA PHE A 30 6.75 13.65 9.16
C PHE A 30 7.52 14.61 8.27
N SER A 31 8.43 14.10 7.50
CA SER A 31 9.17 14.90 6.53
C SER A 31 8.13 15.69 5.75
N GLU A 32 8.18 17.01 5.77
CA GLU A 32 7.29 17.89 5.02
C GLU A 32 7.29 17.57 3.52
N THR A 33 8.22 16.73 3.07
CA THR A 33 8.38 16.32 1.69
C THR A 33 7.98 14.87 1.50
N ASP A 34 6.89 14.65 0.76
CA ASP A 34 6.50 13.33 0.28
C ASP A 34 7.65 12.64 -0.46
N TRP A 35 8.19 11.56 0.14
CA TRP A 35 9.31 10.81 -0.43
C TRP A 35 8.98 10.25 -1.81
N SER A 36 7.75 9.80 -2.01
CA SER A 36 7.31 9.18 -3.27
C SER A 36 7.17 10.19 -4.42
N ALA A 37 7.01 11.48 -4.09
CA ALA A 37 6.88 12.57 -5.04
C ALA A 37 8.23 13.08 -5.57
N GLN A 38 9.34 12.66 -4.98
CA GLN A 38 10.67 13.11 -5.38
C GLN A 38 11.04 12.58 -6.77
N ILE A 39 11.65 13.44 -7.58
CA ILE A 39 12.12 13.08 -8.92
C ILE A 39 13.38 12.24 -8.80
N VAL A 40 13.46 11.17 -9.60
CA VAL A 40 14.66 10.35 -9.78
C VAL A 40 15.49 10.99 -10.91
N SER A 41 16.63 11.57 -10.56
CA SER A 41 17.39 12.48 -11.44
C SER A 41 17.88 11.87 -12.75
N ASP A 42 18.10 10.56 -12.77
CA ASP A 42 18.61 9.80 -13.91
C ASP A 42 17.55 8.88 -14.55
N ALA A 43 16.28 9.02 -14.14
CA ALA A 43 15.19 8.24 -14.69
C ALA A 43 14.54 8.94 -15.89
N THR A 44 14.20 8.14 -16.88
CA THR A 44 13.50 8.52 -18.10
C THR A 44 12.28 7.65 -18.33
N ILE A 45 11.49 7.91 -19.36
CA ILE A 45 10.35 7.06 -19.75
C ILE A 45 10.83 5.65 -20.12
N ASP A 46 12.04 5.52 -20.65
CA ASP A 46 12.61 4.22 -21.00
C ASP A 46 12.85 3.30 -19.79
N ASP A 47 12.85 3.86 -18.59
CA ASP A 47 12.92 3.10 -17.34
C ASP A 47 11.57 2.50 -16.92
N LEU A 48 10.49 2.85 -17.62
CA LEU A 48 9.15 2.36 -17.32
C LEU A 48 8.79 1.16 -18.23
N ASP A 49 8.01 0.25 -17.68
CA ASP A 49 7.52 -0.94 -18.35
C ASP A 49 6.28 -0.64 -19.18
N GLU A 50 6.30 -0.97 -20.46
CA GLU A 50 5.21 -0.69 -21.40
C GLU A 50 3.91 -1.44 -21.04
N VAL A 51 4.01 -2.67 -20.53
CA VAL A 51 2.85 -3.48 -20.12
C VAL A 51 2.22 -2.86 -18.86
N ALA A 52 3.06 -2.40 -17.92
CA ALA A 52 2.61 -1.68 -16.73
C ALA A 52 1.90 -0.38 -17.10
N ILE A 53 2.44 0.41 -18.03
CA ILE A 53 1.80 1.64 -18.53
C ILE A 53 0.45 1.32 -19.19
N ALA A 54 0.40 0.28 -20.02
CA ALA A 54 -0.85 -0.12 -20.69
C ALA A 54 -1.91 -0.54 -19.67
N LYS A 55 -1.54 -1.32 -18.65
CA LYS A 55 -2.43 -1.70 -17.55
C LYS A 55 -2.89 -0.48 -16.75
N ALA A 56 -1.97 0.45 -16.42
CA ALA A 56 -2.31 1.69 -15.73
C ALA A 56 -3.34 2.51 -16.50
N ARG A 57 -3.18 2.69 -17.82
CA ARG A 57 -4.17 3.39 -18.68
C ARG A 57 -5.52 2.70 -18.66
N MET A 58 -5.55 1.38 -18.74
CA MET A 58 -6.80 0.60 -18.69
C MET A 58 -7.50 0.80 -17.34
N MET A 59 -6.76 0.78 -16.23
CA MET A 59 -7.34 1.00 -14.90
C MET A 59 -7.77 2.45 -14.68
N PHE A 60 -6.99 3.42 -15.14
CA PHE A 60 -7.34 4.84 -15.12
C PHE A 60 -8.68 5.11 -15.79
N LYS A 61 -8.93 4.53 -16.96
CA LYS A 61 -10.21 4.68 -17.68
C LYS A 61 -11.40 4.14 -16.87
N LYS A 62 -11.22 3.08 -16.09
CA LYS A 62 -12.28 2.52 -15.23
C LYS A 62 -12.65 3.49 -14.11
N VAL A 63 -11.67 4.15 -13.50
CA VAL A 63 -11.88 5.12 -12.42
C VAL A 63 -12.44 6.43 -12.98
N HIS A 64 -11.86 6.92 -14.07
CA HIS A 64 -12.20 8.21 -14.69
C HIS A 64 -13.16 8.04 -15.88
N SER A 65 -14.25 7.33 -15.70
CA SER A 65 -15.22 6.99 -16.76
C SER A 65 -15.87 8.21 -17.47
N ARG A 66 -15.75 9.41 -16.88
CA ARG A 66 -16.21 10.66 -17.49
C ARG A 66 -15.30 11.17 -18.61
N ILE A 67 -14.03 10.71 -18.64
CA ILE A 67 -13.08 11.09 -19.69
C ILE A 67 -13.26 10.09 -20.85
N PRO A 68 -13.49 10.58 -22.08
CA PRO A 68 -13.64 9.68 -23.24
C PRO A 68 -12.41 8.78 -23.40
N GLU A 69 -12.62 7.51 -23.69
CA GLU A 69 -11.53 6.54 -23.89
C GLU A 69 -10.58 6.96 -25.01
N ALA A 70 -11.12 7.51 -26.10
CA ALA A 70 -10.34 8.02 -27.23
C ALA A 70 -9.38 9.15 -26.80
N GLU A 71 -9.80 9.99 -25.85
CA GLU A 71 -8.96 11.06 -25.31
C GLU A 71 -7.79 10.48 -24.51
N VAL A 72 -8.05 9.53 -23.58
CA VAL A 72 -6.99 8.89 -22.78
C VAL A 72 -6.00 8.15 -23.67
N ASN A 73 -6.49 7.51 -24.73
CA ASN A 73 -5.64 6.79 -25.69
C ASN A 73 -4.77 7.72 -26.55
N ALA A 74 -5.23 8.95 -26.78
CA ALA A 74 -4.49 9.97 -27.55
C ALA A 74 -3.36 10.64 -26.75
N TRP A 75 -3.35 10.54 -25.41
CA TRP A 75 -2.29 11.14 -24.61
C TRP A 75 -0.95 10.45 -24.87
N THR A 76 0.13 11.22 -24.95
CA THR A 76 1.48 10.66 -24.89
C THR A 76 1.72 10.03 -23.52
N VAL A 77 2.79 9.27 -23.37
CA VAL A 77 3.15 8.68 -22.06
C VAL A 77 3.39 9.79 -21.05
N GLU A 78 4.13 10.84 -21.43
CA GLU A 78 4.43 11.99 -20.57
C GLU A 78 3.15 12.69 -20.10
N THR A 79 2.21 12.90 -21.02
CA THR A 79 0.93 13.52 -20.69
C THR A 79 0.15 12.66 -19.71
N PHE A 80 0.10 11.35 -19.93
CA PHE A 80 -0.59 10.42 -19.04
C PHE A 80 0.03 10.43 -17.64
N LEU A 81 1.35 10.26 -17.53
CA LEU A 81 2.06 10.27 -16.25
C LEU A 81 1.91 11.61 -15.51
N SER A 82 1.92 12.73 -16.24
CA SER A 82 1.70 14.07 -15.68
C SER A 82 0.28 14.22 -15.13
N LYS A 83 -0.73 13.70 -15.81
CA LYS A 83 -2.13 13.72 -15.35
C LYS A 83 -2.35 12.86 -14.12
N CYS A 84 -1.62 11.74 -13.98
CA CYS A 84 -1.60 10.91 -12.78
C CYS A 84 -0.69 11.47 -11.65
N GLY A 85 -0.03 12.62 -11.87
CA GLY A 85 0.83 13.28 -10.87
C GLY A 85 2.16 12.57 -10.57
N ILE A 86 2.52 11.54 -11.34
CA ILE A 86 3.76 10.75 -11.17
C ILE A 86 4.89 11.15 -12.11
N MET A 87 4.66 12.17 -12.92
CA MET A 87 5.69 12.93 -13.63
C MET A 87 5.57 14.39 -13.24
N LYS A 88 6.65 15.01 -12.79
CA LYS A 88 6.69 16.40 -12.32
C LYS A 88 7.83 17.14 -12.99
N ASN A 89 7.56 18.33 -13.53
CA ASN A 89 8.58 19.15 -14.22
C ASN A 89 9.38 18.36 -15.28
N GLY A 90 8.74 17.45 -15.99
CA GLY A 90 9.39 16.59 -16.98
C GLY A 90 10.19 15.43 -16.41
N GLY A 91 10.28 15.29 -15.08
CA GLY A 91 11.02 14.22 -14.40
C GLY A 91 10.13 13.10 -13.88
N ILE A 92 10.65 11.88 -13.89
CA ILE A 92 9.99 10.68 -13.38
C ILE A 92 10.10 10.66 -11.85
N THR A 93 8.97 10.50 -11.16
CA THR A 93 8.94 10.41 -9.69
C THR A 93 9.27 8.99 -9.19
N ARG A 94 9.62 8.86 -7.90
CA ARG A 94 9.80 7.55 -7.26
C ARG A 94 8.50 6.72 -7.33
N ALA A 95 7.34 7.35 -7.18
CA ALA A 95 6.04 6.69 -7.32
C ALA A 95 5.86 6.06 -8.72
N ALA A 96 6.31 6.73 -9.78
CA ALA A 96 6.27 6.17 -11.13
C ALA A 96 7.12 4.92 -11.26
N ILE A 97 8.35 4.94 -10.73
CA ILE A 97 9.22 3.74 -10.73
C ILE A 97 8.60 2.60 -9.91
N ILE A 98 8.05 2.89 -8.73
CA ILE A 98 7.41 1.87 -7.88
C ILE A 98 6.27 1.16 -8.62
N LEU A 99 5.41 1.92 -9.28
CA LEU A 99 4.21 1.37 -9.91
C LEU A 99 4.45 0.82 -11.31
N LEU A 100 5.33 1.47 -12.09
CA LEU A 100 5.45 1.26 -13.53
C LEU A 100 6.88 0.97 -13.99
N GLY A 101 7.89 0.99 -13.11
CA GLY A 101 9.29 0.83 -13.48
C GLY A 101 9.61 -0.58 -13.98
N LYS A 102 10.56 -0.71 -14.92
CA LYS A 102 11.16 -1.99 -15.26
C LYS A 102 11.90 -2.57 -14.05
N TYR A 103 12.09 -3.88 -14.03
CA TYR A 103 12.76 -4.60 -12.93
C TYR A 103 14.10 -3.93 -12.54
N GLU A 104 14.93 -3.61 -13.52
CA GLU A 104 16.23 -2.96 -13.33
C GLU A 104 16.13 -1.53 -12.80
N SER A 105 15.02 -0.84 -13.03
CA SER A 105 14.82 0.53 -12.57
C SER A 105 14.64 0.62 -11.05
N ALA A 106 14.35 -0.50 -10.36
CA ALA A 106 14.31 -0.54 -8.90
C ALA A 106 15.64 -0.09 -8.26
N PHE A 107 16.77 -0.28 -8.93
CA PHE A 107 18.08 0.15 -8.43
C PHE A 107 18.23 1.67 -8.31
N LYS A 108 17.47 2.42 -9.11
CA LYS A 108 17.45 3.89 -9.06
C LYS A 108 16.79 4.44 -7.80
N LEU A 109 16.06 3.60 -7.07
CA LEU A 109 15.41 3.97 -5.81
C LEU A 109 16.29 3.77 -4.57
N ARG A 110 17.50 3.19 -4.73
CA ARG A 110 18.42 2.97 -3.60
C ARG A 110 18.74 4.27 -2.87
N PRO A 111 18.90 4.25 -1.54
CA PRO A 111 18.98 3.05 -0.68
C PRO A 111 17.64 2.43 -0.28
N ALA A 112 16.50 2.96 -0.74
CA ALA A 112 15.19 2.37 -0.46
C ALA A 112 15.09 0.94 -1.01
N VAL A 113 14.41 0.06 -0.26
CA VAL A 113 14.14 -1.32 -0.65
C VAL A 113 12.69 -1.42 -1.11
N VAL A 114 12.47 -1.46 -2.43
CA VAL A 114 11.14 -1.59 -3.02
C VAL A 114 10.92 -3.06 -3.37
N GLN A 115 10.54 -3.82 -2.37
CA GLN A 115 10.42 -5.28 -2.48
C GLN A 115 9.32 -5.80 -1.57
N VAL A 116 8.53 -6.75 -2.09
CA VAL A 116 7.65 -7.62 -1.31
C VAL A 116 8.30 -9.02 -1.27
N THR A 117 8.41 -9.58 -0.08
CA THR A 117 8.84 -10.97 0.10
C THR A 117 7.63 -11.78 0.52
N TRP A 118 7.17 -12.67 -0.35
CA TRP A 118 6.21 -13.70 0.00
C TRP A 118 6.96 -14.91 0.56
N THR A 119 6.43 -15.49 1.64
CA THR A 119 7.00 -16.68 2.30
C THR A 119 5.84 -17.58 2.70
N ARG A 120 5.87 -18.84 2.27
CA ARG A 120 4.92 -19.86 2.68
C ARG A 120 5.54 -20.75 3.76
N ARG A 121 4.78 -20.97 4.82
CA ARG A 121 5.17 -21.82 5.96
C ARG A 121 4.21 -23.01 6.11
N ASP A 122 4.72 -24.12 6.62
CA ASP A 122 3.92 -25.26 6.99
C ASP A 122 3.37 -25.16 8.42
N GLU A 123 2.68 -26.21 8.88
CA GLU A 123 2.14 -26.30 10.24
C GLU A 123 3.21 -26.23 11.35
N LYS A 124 4.46 -26.60 11.03
CA LYS A 124 5.61 -26.52 11.95
C LYS A 124 6.31 -25.18 11.93
N GLN A 125 5.82 -24.25 11.13
CA GLN A 125 6.41 -22.93 10.88
C GLN A 125 7.72 -22.98 10.08
N ASP A 126 8.03 -24.12 9.45
CA ASP A 126 9.16 -24.21 8.52
C ASP A 126 8.83 -23.54 7.20
N VAL A 127 9.83 -22.89 6.59
CA VAL A 127 9.68 -22.26 5.29
C VAL A 127 9.64 -23.31 4.20
N VAL A 128 8.52 -23.41 3.50
CA VAL A 128 8.27 -24.35 2.39
C VAL A 128 8.62 -23.74 1.04
N ASP A 129 8.29 -22.45 0.89
CA ASP A 129 8.52 -21.71 -0.35
C ASP A 129 8.68 -20.22 -0.05
N TYR A 130 9.38 -19.48 -0.91
CA TYR A 130 9.48 -18.03 -0.83
C TYR A 130 9.83 -17.42 -2.18
N GLU A 131 9.40 -16.19 -2.39
CA GLU A 131 9.74 -15.42 -3.60
C GLU A 131 9.86 -13.92 -3.27
N HIS A 132 10.71 -13.26 -4.02
CA HIS A 132 10.93 -11.82 -3.92
C HIS A 132 10.38 -11.12 -5.13
N PHE A 133 9.48 -10.19 -4.90
CA PHE A 133 8.82 -9.38 -5.91
C PHE A 133 9.26 -7.93 -5.80
N THR A 134 9.49 -7.28 -6.92
CA THR A 134 9.85 -5.86 -6.98
C THR A 134 8.97 -5.13 -8.00
N VAL A 135 9.37 -3.95 -8.42
CA VAL A 135 8.65 -3.18 -9.46
C VAL A 135 8.47 -3.96 -10.76
N PRO A 136 7.42 -3.68 -11.56
CA PRO A 136 6.36 -2.71 -11.35
C PRO A 136 5.20 -3.27 -10.51
N PHE A 137 4.89 -2.65 -9.38
CA PHE A 137 3.87 -3.19 -8.47
C PHE A 137 2.47 -3.28 -9.07
N ILE A 138 2.15 -2.51 -10.10
CA ILE A 138 0.84 -2.65 -10.78
C ILE A 138 0.66 -4.02 -11.47
N LEU A 139 1.75 -4.69 -11.84
CA LEU A 139 1.73 -6.07 -12.39
C LEU A 139 1.97 -7.09 -11.28
N THR A 140 2.98 -6.86 -10.48
CA THR A 140 3.52 -7.79 -9.48
C THR A 140 2.49 -8.17 -8.41
N VAL A 141 1.55 -7.29 -8.07
CA VAL A 141 0.49 -7.62 -7.09
C VAL A 141 -0.43 -8.77 -7.56
N ASP A 142 -0.67 -8.90 -8.86
CA ASP A 142 -1.45 -10.02 -9.38
C ASP A 142 -0.62 -11.32 -9.39
N GLU A 143 0.70 -11.22 -9.61
CA GLU A 143 1.62 -12.36 -9.51
C GLU A 143 1.65 -12.89 -8.08
N ILE A 144 1.79 -12.00 -7.08
CA ILE A 144 1.74 -12.36 -5.66
C ILE A 144 0.41 -13.03 -5.32
N LEU A 145 -0.72 -12.47 -5.79
CA LEU A 145 -2.04 -13.06 -5.56
C LEU A 145 -2.15 -14.47 -6.14
N SER A 146 -1.53 -14.73 -7.29
CA SER A 146 -1.53 -16.05 -7.93
C SER A 146 -0.72 -17.12 -7.18
N LYS A 147 0.19 -16.72 -6.29
CA LYS A 147 1.01 -17.62 -5.48
C LYS A 147 0.29 -18.15 -4.24
N ILE A 148 -0.73 -17.44 -3.79
CA ILE A 148 -1.43 -17.77 -2.55
C ILE A 148 -2.27 -19.02 -2.74
N GLU A 149 -2.08 -20.00 -1.86
CA GLU A 149 -2.92 -21.20 -1.78
C GLU A 149 -4.25 -20.88 -1.08
N ASN A 150 -5.08 -20.04 -1.69
CA ASN A 150 -6.36 -19.69 -1.11
C ASN A 150 -7.31 -20.91 -1.14
N LEU A 151 -7.22 -21.72 -0.08
CA LEU A 151 -7.95 -22.98 0.02
C LEU A 151 -9.46 -22.76 -0.10
N THR A 152 -10.12 -23.68 -0.80
CA THR A 152 -11.58 -23.69 -0.89
C THR A 152 -12.15 -24.69 0.09
N MET A 153 -13.08 -24.22 0.93
CA MET A 153 -13.86 -25.04 1.83
C MET A 153 -15.29 -25.22 1.31
N ARG A 154 -15.87 -26.40 1.56
CA ARG A 154 -17.30 -26.63 1.26
C ARG A 154 -18.07 -26.41 2.54
N GLU A 155 -18.98 -25.45 2.51
CA GLU A 155 -19.90 -25.17 3.61
C GLU A 155 -21.31 -25.52 3.18
N MET A 156 -22.13 -26.00 4.13
CA MET A 156 -23.56 -26.23 3.93
C MET A 156 -24.31 -25.01 4.46
N PRO A 157 -24.71 -24.05 3.59
CA PRO A 157 -25.51 -22.92 4.03
C PRO A 157 -26.82 -23.38 4.63
N GLY A 158 -27.26 -22.69 5.69
CA GLY A 158 -28.56 -23.00 6.32
C GLY A 158 -29.71 -22.92 5.31
N GLY A 159 -30.55 -23.98 5.26
CA GLY A 159 -31.73 -24.04 4.41
C GLY A 159 -31.54 -24.64 3.02
N THR A 160 -30.34 -25.12 2.69
CA THR A 160 -30.08 -25.86 1.44
C THR A 160 -29.31 -27.15 1.70
N LEU A 161 -29.55 -28.18 0.86
CA LEU A 161 -28.79 -29.44 0.87
C LEU A 161 -27.61 -29.43 -0.11
N PHE A 162 -27.37 -28.28 -0.77
CA PHE A 162 -26.25 -28.14 -1.72
C PHE A 162 -25.12 -27.42 -1.03
N PRO A 163 -23.90 -28.02 -1.01
CA PRO A 163 -22.73 -27.34 -0.46
C PRO A 163 -22.34 -26.16 -1.35
N ASP A 164 -22.05 -25.03 -0.72
CA ASP A 164 -21.41 -23.90 -1.38
C ASP A 164 -19.90 -23.97 -1.22
N THR A 165 -19.17 -23.38 -2.15
CA THR A 165 -17.69 -23.38 -2.15
C THR A 165 -17.23 -21.99 -1.73
N MET A 166 -16.63 -21.90 -0.57
CA MET A 166 -16.08 -20.65 -0.05
C MET A 166 -14.55 -20.71 -0.09
N LYS A 167 -13.92 -19.58 -0.46
CA LYS A 167 -12.48 -19.39 -0.29
C LYS A 167 -12.17 -19.11 1.18
N GLN A 168 -11.02 -19.59 1.65
CA GLN A 168 -10.53 -19.34 3.01
C GLN A 168 -10.37 -17.83 3.28
N TYR A 169 -9.92 -17.09 2.28
CA TYR A 169 -9.76 -15.64 2.34
C TYR A 169 -10.46 -15.00 1.14
N ASP A 170 -11.13 -13.88 1.37
CA ASP A 170 -11.68 -13.06 0.30
C ASP A 170 -10.56 -12.39 -0.49
N ASP A 171 -10.59 -12.53 -1.83
CA ASP A 171 -9.57 -11.97 -2.73
C ASP A 171 -9.44 -10.44 -2.58
N TYR A 172 -10.53 -9.75 -2.26
CA TYR A 172 -10.51 -8.31 -1.99
C TYR A 172 -9.69 -8.00 -0.74
N THR A 173 -9.88 -8.77 0.34
CA THR A 173 -9.15 -8.58 1.61
C THR A 173 -7.65 -8.79 1.42
N ILE A 174 -7.23 -9.82 0.67
CA ILE A 174 -5.82 -10.07 0.36
C ILE A 174 -5.23 -8.88 -0.42
N ARG A 175 -5.92 -8.44 -1.47
CA ARG A 175 -5.47 -7.32 -2.31
C ARG A 175 -5.38 -6.02 -1.52
N GLU A 176 -6.40 -5.73 -0.72
CA GLU A 176 -6.45 -4.51 0.09
C GLU A 176 -5.30 -4.47 1.11
N ALA A 177 -5.04 -5.59 1.80
CA ALA A 177 -3.93 -5.68 2.74
C ALA A 177 -2.56 -5.45 2.05
N LEU A 178 -2.34 -6.08 0.89
CA LEU A 178 -1.11 -5.93 0.14
C LEU A 178 -0.92 -4.50 -0.39
N HIS A 179 -1.98 -3.91 -0.96
CA HIS A 179 -1.94 -2.54 -1.47
C HIS A 179 -1.71 -1.53 -0.34
N ASN A 180 -2.32 -1.74 0.84
CA ASN A 180 -2.08 -0.90 2.00
C ASN A 180 -0.62 -0.99 2.48
N CYS A 181 -0.01 -2.17 2.47
CA CYS A 181 1.41 -2.29 2.78
C CYS A 181 2.28 -1.49 1.80
N ILE A 182 1.97 -1.51 0.51
CA ILE A 182 2.70 -0.72 -0.51
C ILE A 182 2.49 0.78 -0.30
N ALA A 183 1.25 1.21 -0.10
CA ALA A 183 0.88 2.61 0.06
C ALA A 183 1.49 3.25 1.33
N HIS A 184 1.54 2.49 2.43
CA HIS A 184 1.94 2.98 3.76
C HIS A 184 3.37 2.59 4.17
N GLN A 185 4.11 1.86 3.32
CA GLN A 185 5.51 1.54 3.57
C GLN A 185 6.34 2.80 3.79
N ASP A 186 7.15 2.82 4.83
CA ASP A 186 8.21 3.80 4.97
C ASP A 186 9.47 3.32 4.22
N TYR A 187 9.57 3.76 2.97
CA TYR A 187 10.68 3.39 2.10
C TYR A 187 12.03 3.95 2.57
N THR A 188 12.04 4.98 3.43
CA THR A 188 13.26 5.56 3.99
C THR A 188 13.92 4.63 5.01
N MET A 189 13.17 3.72 5.61
CA MET A 189 13.67 2.74 6.57
C MET A 189 14.42 1.56 5.94
N GLN A 190 14.51 1.51 4.62
CA GLN A 190 15.27 0.49 3.87
C GLN A 190 14.85 -0.96 4.20
N GLN A 191 13.60 -1.16 4.54
CA GLN A 191 13.02 -2.46 4.84
C GLN A 191 12.09 -2.91 3.73
N ARG A 192 11.99 -4.23 3.54
CA ARG A 192 11.04 -4.84 2.62
C ARG A 192 9.66 -5.00 3.28
N ILE A 193 8.65 -5.12 2.44
CA ILE A 193 7.32 -5.58 2.84
C ILE A 193 7.39 -7.10 2.98
N ASN A 194 6.86 -7.65 4.07
CA ASN A 194 6.77 -9.10 4.24
C ASN A 194 5.30 -9.52 4.15
N PHE A 195 5.09 -10.59 3.40
CA PHE A 195 3.84 -11.29 3.32
C PHE A 195 4.08 -12.77 3.63
N VAL A 196 3.53 -13.26 4.73
CA VAL A 196 3.73 -14.64 5.19
C VAL A 196 2.41 -15.38 5.15
N GLU A 197 2.39 -16.45 4.39
CA GLU A 197 1.27 -17.38 4.27
C GLU A 197 1.52 -18.58 5.18
N ASN A 198 0.61 -18.77 6.14
CA ASN A 198 0.55 -19.93 7.02
C ASN A 198 -0.73 -20.73 6.70
N PRO A 199 -0.83 -21.99 7.10
CA PRO A 199 -2.01 -22.82 6.85
C PRO A 199 -3.32 -22.21 7.38
N THR A 200 -3.25 -21.39 8.44
CA THR A 200 -4.43 -20.86 9.14
C THR A 200 -4.56 -19.33 9.11
N TYR A 201 -3.53 -18.60 8.69
CA TYR A 201 -3.57 -17.15 8.63
C TYR A 201 -2.60 -16.56 7.59
N LEU A 202 -2.92 -15.35 7.14
CA LEU A 202 -2.02 -14.51 6.36
C LEU A 202 -1.48 -13.39 7.25
N TYR A 203 -0.18 -13.14 7.18
CA TYR A 203 0.47 -12.07 7.93
C TYR A 203 1.15 -11.10 6.98
N TYR A 204 0.86 -9.82 7.16
CA TYR A 204 1.43 -8.72 6.40
C TYR A 204 2.18 -7.78 7.33
N SER A 205 3.35 -7.33 6.92
CA SER A 205 4.05 -6.27 7.64
C SER A 205 4.80 -5.33 6.69
N ASN A 206 4.76 -4.07 7.02
CA ASN A 206 5.52 -3.02 6.37
C ASN A 206 6.20 -2.13 7.40
N ALA A 207 7.24 -1.41 7.01
CA ALA A 207 7.95 -0.48 7.86
C ALA A 207 7.17 0.82 8.05
N GLY A 208 7.34 1.44 9.20
CA GLY A 208 6.76 2.74 9.56
C GLY A 208 5.73 2.65 10.68
N SER A 209 5.37 3.80 11.22
CA SER A 209 4.33 3.91 12.24
C SER A 209 2.93 3.78 11.61
N PHE A 210 1.98 3.27 12.40
CA PHE A 210 0.58 3.24 12.00
C PHE A 210 -0.01 4.67 12.13
N ILE A 211 -0.29 5.31 11.01
CA ILE A 211 -0.68 6.73 10.96
C ILE A 211 -1.95 7.03 11.77
N PRO A 212 -3.03 6.20 11.77
CA PRO A 212 -4.17 6.41 12.65
C PRO A 212 -3.83 6.31 14.15
N GLY A 213 -2.61 5.89 14.49
CA GLY A 213 -2.14 5.70 15.87
C GLY A 213 -2.63 4.40 16.50
N THR A 214 -3.94 4.17 16.53
CA THR A 214 -4.56 2.94 17.07
C THR A 214 -5.56 2.33 16.09
N LEU A 215 -5.78 1.02 16.21
CA LEU A 215 -6.81 0.33 15.43
C LEU A 215 -8.20 0.87 15.74
N GLU A 216 -8.48 1.20 17.00
CA GLU A 216 -9.74 1.79 17.43
C GLU A 216 -10.01 3.11 16.70
N ASN A 217 -9.03 3.99 16.61
CA ASN A 217 -9.14 5.23 15.84
C ASN A 217 -9.43 4.96 14.36
N ALA A 218 -8.77 3.98 13.76
CA ALA A 218 -8.98 3.63 12.36
C ALA A 218 -10.40 3.06 12.10
N LEU A 219 -10.99 2.36 13.07
CA LEU A 219 -12.33 1.78 12.96
C LEU A 219 -13.45 2.76 13.27
N THR A 220 -13.23 3.67 14.23
CA THR A 220 -14.26 4.63 14.70
C THR A 220 -14.27 5.93 13.93
N ASN A 221 -13.13 6.35 13.39
CA ASN A 221 -13.08 7.60 12.64
C ASN A 221 -13.87 7.49 11.33
N GLU A 222 -14.85 8.38 11.15
CA GLU A 222 -15.67 8.48 9.94
C GLU A 222 -15.06 9.39 8.87
N GLU A 223 -14.08 10.21 9.25
CA GLU A 223 -13.41 11.11 8.32
C GLU A 223 -12.37 10.36 7.49
N PRO A 224 -12.20 10.72 6.21
CA PRO A 224 -11.11 10.21 5.40
C PRO A 224 -9.77 10.54 6.05
N GLN A 225 -8.79 9.66 5.92
CA GLN A 225 -7.44 9.88 6.44
C GLN A 225 -6.86 11.18 5.88
N ALA A 226 -6.54 12.11 6.77
CA ALA A 226 -6.08 13.45 6.40
C ALA A 226 -4.63 13.47 5.88
N TYR A 227 -3.85 12.43 6.16
CA TYR A 227 -2.43 12.37 5.82
C TYR A 227 -2.03 11.00 5.30
N PHE A 228 -1.23 10.99 4.22
CA PHE A 228 -0.61 9.79 3.64
C PHE A 228 0.91 9.96 3.65
N ARG A 229 1.65 8.94 4.09
CA ARG A 229 3.13 8.96 4.08
C ARG A 229 3.70 9.14 2.67
N ASN A 230 3.07 8.49 1.69
CA ASN A 230 3.44 8.53 0.28
C ASN A 230 2.27 9.06 -0.55
N GLU A 231 1.95 10.36 -0.40
CA GLU A 231 0.75 10.94 -1.01
C GLU A 231 0.73 10.79 -2.53
N CYS A 232 1.86 11.02 -3.19
CA CYS A 232 1.98 10.90 -4.65
C CYS A 232 1.72 9.45 -5.10
N LEU A 233 2.28 8.48 -4.37
CA LEU A 233 2.07 7.06 -4.63
C LEU A 233 0.61 6.67 -4.41
N CYS A 234 0.03 7.06 -3.27
CA CYS A 234 -1.36 6.76 -2.95
C CYS A 234 -2.33 7.33 -3.99
N ARG A 235 -2.13 8.58 -4.43
CA ARG A 235 -2.97 9.19 -5.47
C ARG A 235 -2.92 8.40 -6.78
N ALA A 236 -1.73 8.02 -7.22
CA ALA A 236 -1.58 7.20 -8.43
C ALA A 236 -2.21 5.80 -8.25
N MET A 237 -2.09 5.18 -7.08
CA MET A 237 -2.74 3.91 -6.78
C MET A 237 -4.27 4.00 -6.82
N VAL A 238 -4.85 5.15 -6.40
CA VAL A 238 -6.29 5.44 -6.58
C VAL A 238 -6.64 5.54 -8.06
N ASP A 239 -5.89 6.33 -8.82
CA ASP A 239 -6.12 6.50 -10.26
C ASP A 239 -6.02 5.18 -11.03
N PHE A 240 -5.21 4.24 -10.54
CA PHE A 240 -5.05 2.90 -11.12
C PHE A 240 -5.96 1.84 -10.48
N ASN A 241 -6.97 2.25 -9.70
CA ASN A 241 -7.92 1.35 -9.05
C ASN A 241 -7.26 0.28 -8.17
N MET A 242 -6.15 0.61 -7.54
CA MET A 242 -5.46 -0.27 -6.59
C MET A 242 -5.99 -0.10 -5.17
N ILE A 243 -6.24 1.14 -4.74
CA ILE A 243 -6.80 1.46 -3.41
C ILE A 243 -8.04 2.34 -3.53
N ASP A 244 -8.90 2.32 -2.49
CA ASP A 244 -10.08 3.16 -2.39
C ASP A 244 -9.76 4.44 -1.58
N THR A 245 -10.36 5.57 -1.96
CA THR A 245 -10.19 6.87 -1.29
C THR A 245 -10.98 7.00 0.01
N VAL A 246 -11.93 6.10 0.29
CA VAL A 246 -12.97 6.33 1.31
C VAL A 246 -12.66 5.63 2.64
N SER A 247 -11.41 5.23 2.89
CA SER A 247 -10.98 4.58 4.15
C SER A 247 -11.85 3.37 4.58
N ARG A 248 -12.55 2.75 3.62
CA ARG A 248 -13.41 1.59 3.88
C ARG A 248 -12.65 0.28 3.98
N GLY A 249 -11.40 0.25 3.48
CA GLY A 249 -10.61 -0.97 3.36
C GLY A 249 -10.43 -1.67 4.70
N ILE A 250 -9.92 -0.97 5.72
CA ILE A 250 -9.70 -1.53 7.06
C ILE A 250 -11.03 -1.98 7.70
N LYS A 251 -12.08 -1.14 7.62
CA LYS A 251 -13.40 -1.49 8.17
C LYS A 251 -14.00 -2.70 7.46
N LYS A 252 -13.86 -2.78 6.15
CA LYS A 252 -14.37 -3.92 5.36
C LYS A 252 -13.58 -5.18 5.67
N MET A 253 -12.25 -5.14 5.67
CA MET A 253 -11.41 -6.28 6.04
C MET A 253 -11.77 -6.81 7.43
N PHE A 254 -11.94 -5.91 8.40
CA PHE A 254 -12.30 -6.29 9.77
C PHE A 254 -13.68 -6.96 9.83
N ASN A 255 -14.68 -6.43 9.13
CA ASN A 255 -16.03 -6.98 9.10
C ASN A 255 -16.11 -8.33 8.37
N GLU A 256 -15.33 -8.54 7.31
CA GLU A 256 -15.31 -9.82 6.59
C GLU A 256 -14.62 -10.94 7.39
N GLN A 257 -13.67 -10.60 8.25
CA GLN A 257 -13.00 -11.59 9.13
C GLN A 257 -13.89 -12.06 10.29
N TRP A 258 -14.97 -11.36 10.62
CA TRP A 258 -15.88 -11.73 11.70
C TRP A 258 -17.13 -12.50 11.22
N ARG A 259 -17.25 -12.75 9.94
CA ARG A 259 -18.29 -13.59 9.33
C ARG A 259 -17.81 -15.00 9.11
#